data_94a910b36193c5d057ab0abce7625992
#
_entry.id   94a910b36193c5d057ab0abce7625992
#
_cell.length_a   1.000
_cell.length_b   1.000
_cell.length_c   1.000
_cell.angle_alpha   90.00
_cell.angle_beta   90.00
_cell.angle_gamma   90.00
#
_symmetry.space_group_name_H-M   'P 1'
#
loop_
_entity.id
_entity.type
_entity.pdbx_description
1 polymer ?
#
loop_
_entity_poly.entity_id
_entity_poly.type
_entity_poly.pdbx_seq_one_letter_code
_entity_poly.pdbx_strand_id
1 'polypeptide(L)'
;MKPLPSLGCRREDLDTPCLILDIEALDRNIARMQSFCRQHQIAWRPHAKSYKSSAVVRRVLDAGAIGITCAKLGEAEVFAALGVSDILITGPIAGSTKLARLQSLRQIADPIVVVDHADHVRMLGEAGFQEAAPLRVLIEIDLGMQRCGVLPGSTAVPLAREIARHPGLAFAGIMGWEGHLLTIEDPAEKRQRIAEAIDGLETTRQALIASGIPCPIVSADRKSTRLNSSH
;
A
#
# COMPACT_ATOMS: atom_id res chain seq x y z
N MET A 1 13.98 8.14 30.47
CA MET A 1 14.12 8.38 29.04
C MET A 1 15.59 8.66 28.77
N LYS A 2 16.24 7.91 27.87
CA LYS A 2 17.64 8.25 27.48
C LYS A 2 17.62 9.61 26.78
N PRO A 3 18.60 10.50 27.04
CA PRO A 3 18.68 11.77 26.34
C PRO A 3 18.92 11.50 24.85
N LEU A 4 18.26 12.29 23.98
CA LEU A 4 18.54 12.26 22.55
C LEU A 4 19.98 12.73 22.31
N PRO A 5 20.71 12.12 21.34
CA PRO A 5 22.04 12.59 20.99
C PRO A 5 21.96 14.04 20.50
N SER A 6 22.98 14.84 20.80
CA SER A 6 23.08 16.20 20.31
C SER A 6 23.29 16.22 18.78
N LEU A 7 22.69 17.21 18.10
CA LEU A 7 22.96 17.43 16.70
C LEU A 7 24.47 17.65 16.47
N GLY A 8 25.03 16.96 15.50
CA GLY A 8 26.46 17.04 15.15
C GLY A 8 27.37 16.13 15.99
N CYS A 9 26.83 15.28 16.88
CA CYS A 9 27.66 14.27 17.54
C CYS A 9 28.24 13.29 16.51
N ARG A 10 29.41 12.74 16.81
CA ARG A 10 30.07 11.74 15.95
C ARG A 10 29.34 10.40 16.08
N ARG A 11 29.43 9.58 15.05
CA ARG A 11 28.80 8.25 15.02
C ARG A 11 29.25 7.35 16.16
N GLU A 12 30.54 7.42 16.49
CA GLU A 12 31.17 6.66 17.58
C GLU A 12 30.70 7.09 18.98
N ASP A 13 30.13 8.28 19.13
CA ASP A 13 29.59 8.79 20.39
C ASP A 13 28.12 8.42 20.62
N LEU A 14 27.49 7.71 19.67
CA LEU A 14 26.11 7.26 19.80
C LEU A 14 26.02 6.05 20.74
N ASP A 15 25.02 6.09 21.63
CA ASP A 15 24.68 4.92 22.46
C ASP A 15 24.13 3.78 21.60
N THR A 16 24.51 2.54 21.92
CA THR A 16 24.16 1.33 21.15
C THR A 16 23.17 0.44 21.92
N PRO A 17 22.29 -0.27 21.21
CA PRO A 17 22.09 -0.26 19.76
C PRO A 17 21.33 0.98 19.28
N CYS A 18 21.72 1.54 18.09
CA CYS A 18 21.00 2.63 17.44
C CYS A 18 20.84 2.37 15.94
N LEU A 19 19.80 2.96 15.35
CA LEU A 19 19.61 2.94 13.91
C LEU A 19 20.20 4.21 13.30
N ILE A 20 21.03 4.03 12.29
CA ILE A 20 21.67 5.12 11.55
C ILE A 20 21.12 5.10 10.13
N LEU A 21 20.71 6.27 9.63
CA LEU A 21 20.24 6.46 8.28
C LEU A 21 21.27 7.29 7.50
N ASP A 22 21.83 6.70 6.45
CA ASP A 22 22.66 7.42 5.47
C ASP A 22 21.72 8.23 4.57
N ILE A 23 21.73 9.55 4.75
CA ILE A 23 20.85 10.47 4.04
C ILE A 23 21.17 10.55 2.55
N GLU A 24 22.46 10.54 2.18
CA GLU A 24 22.86 10.59 0.77
C GLU A 24 22.45 9.30 0.04
N ALA A 25 22.61 8.14 0.67
CA ALA A 25 22.15 6.88 0.12
C ALA A 25 20.61 6.84 0.00
N LEU A 26 19.88 7.37 0.99
CA LEU A 26 18.45 7.53 0.93
C LEU A 26 18.03 8.38 -0.26
N ASP A 27 18.62 9.56 -0.42
CA ASP A 27 18.25 10.51 -1.47
C ASP A 27 18.56 9.93 -2.87
N ARG A 28 19.72 9.25 -3.04
CA ARG A 28 20.02 8.52 -4.28
C ARG A 28 19.00 7.43 -4.57
N ASN A 29 18.56 6.69 -3.57
CA ASN A 29 17.54 5.64 -3.75
C ASN A 29 16.16 6.20 -4.10
N ILE A 30 15.77 7.31 -3.47
CA ILE A 30 14.53 8.04 -3.77
C ILE A 30 14.56 8.53 -5.22
N ALA A 31 15.62 9.23 -5.62
CA ALA A 31 15.76 9.76 -6.99
C ALA A 31 15.73 8.63 -8.04
N ARG A 32 16.39 7.51 -7.76
CA ARG A 32 16.36 6.35 -8.66
C ARG A 32 14.96 5.75 -8.80
N MET A 33 14.21 5.62 -7.70
CA MET A 33 12.84 5.11 -7.74
C MET A 33 11.91 6.08 -8.49
N GLN A 34 12.01 7.37 -8.21
CA GLN A 34 11.25 8.41 -8.90
C GLN A 34 11.51 8.38 -10.42
N SER A 35 12.77 8.34 -10.84
CA SER A 35 13.14 8.28 -12.26
C SER A 35 12.57 7.04 -12.92
N PHE A 36 12.67 5.88 -12.27
CA PHE A 36 12.11 4.65 -12.75
C PHE A 36 10.58 4.74 -12.92
N CYS A 37 9.85 5.23 -11.93
CA CYS A 37 8.40 5.36 -11.98
C CYS A 37 7.96 6.34 -13.08
N ARG A 38 8.65 7.48 -13.24
CA ARG A 38 8.41 8.44 -14.33
C ARG A 38 8.64 7.82 -15.70
N GLN A 39 9.75 7.13 -15.89
CA GLN A 39 10.09 6.47 -17.18
C GLN A 39 9.02 5.45 -17.59
N HIS A 40 8.41 4.77 -16.62
CA HIS A 40 7.40 3.75 -16.88
C HIS A 40 5.96 4.25 -16.70
N GLN A 41 5.76 5.55 -16.48
CA GLN A 41 4.44 6.17 -16.27
C GLN A 41 3.63 5.49 -15.14
N ILE A 42 4.32 5.14 -14.05
CA ILE A 42 3.75 4.44 -12.89
C ILE A 42 3.68 5.42 -11.72
N ALA A 43 2.52 5.49 -11.08
CA ALA A 43 2.37 6.19 -9.82
C ALA A 43 3.11 5.45 -8.69
N TRP A 44 3.80 6.21 -7.85
CA TRP A 44 4.59 5.66 -6.76
C TRP A 44 3.95 5.93 -5.40
N ARG A 45 3.65 4.86 -4.65
CA ARG A 45 3.14 4.93 -3.27
C ARG A 45 4.02 4.03 -2.38
N PRO A 46 5.11 4.56 -1.78
CA PRO A 46 6.04 3.75 -0.99
C PRO A 46 5.42 3.24 0.30
N HIS A 47 5.82 2.04 0.73
CA HIS A 47 5.35 1.43 1.95
C HIS A 47 6.14 1.91 3.17
N ALA A 48 5.47 2.62 4.11
CA ALA A 48 6.09 3.26 5.27
C ALA A 48 6.48 2.27 6.41
N LYS A 49 6.01 1.01 6.37
CA LYS A 49 6.24 0.02 7.45
C LYS A 49 7.72 -0.26 7.73
N SER A 50 8.60 -0.07 6.74
CA SER A 50 10.02 -0.40 6.85
C SER A 50 10.84 0.68 7.57
N TYR A 51 10.47 1.92 7.43
CA TYR A 51 11.22 3.04 8.00
C TYR A 51 10.47 3.80 9.11
N LYS A 52 9.14 3.81 9.13
CA LYS A 52 8.27 4.42 10.16
C LYS A 52 8.74 5.82 10.60
N SER A 53 9.24 6.62 9.67
CA SER A 53 9.82 7.93 9.92
C SER A 53 9.09 9.00 9.12
N SER A 54 8.60 10.03 9.80
CA SER A 54 7.96 11.20 9.18
C SER A 54 8.93 11.98 8.28
N ALA A 55 10.20 12.07 8.66
CA ALA A 55 11.22 12.73 7.85
C ALA A 55 11.44 12.01 6.52
N VAL A 56 11.44 10.66 6.51
CA VAL A 56 11.54 9.87 5.29
C VAL A 56 10.26 9.98 4.45
N VAL A 57 9.07 9.94 5.10
CA VAL A 57 7.78 10.14 4.41
C VAL A 57 7.76 11.49 3.69
N ARG A 58 8.15 12.56 4.35
CA ARG A 58 8.23 13.89 3.72
C ARG A 58 9.12 13.89 2.47
N ARG A 59 10.34 13.33 2.58
CA ARG A 59 11.28 13.23 1.44
C ARG A 59 10.71 12.47 0.24
N VAL A 60 10.00 11.36 0.47
CA VAL A 60 9.41 10.60 -0.65
C VAL A 60 8.21 11.31 -1.27
N LEU A 61 7.42 12.05 -0.48
CA LEU A 61 6.33 12.89 -0.99
C LEU A 61 6.88 14.08 -1.79
N ASP A 62 7.88 14.79 -1.29
CA ASP A 62 8.57 15.88 -1.99
C ASP A 62 9.19 15.40 -3.31
N ALA A 63 9.60 14.14 -3.38
CA ALA A 63 10.10 13.50 -4.60
C ALA A 63 8.97 13.04 -5.56
N GLY A 64 7.70 13.31 -5.26
CA GLY A 64 6.57 13.03 -6.15
C GLY A 64 5.89 11.68 -5.92
N ALA A 65 6.04 11.06 -4.76
CA ALA A 65 5.15 9.98 -4.36
C ALA A 65 3.72 10.52 -4.23
N ILE A 66 2.72 9.76 -4.73
CA ILE A 66 1.31 10.18 -4.71
C ILE A 66 0.66 10.05 -3.34
N GLY A 67 1.33 9.43 -2.39
CA GLY A 67 0.89 9.12 -1.04
C GLY A 67 1.79 8.03 -0.45
N ILE A 68 1.34 7.37 0.59
CA ILE A 68 2.07 6.27 1.24
C ILE A 68 1.21 5.04 1.44
N THR A 69 1.86 3.90 1.61
CA THR A 69 1.21 2.66 2.03
C THR A 69 1.56 2.36 3.49
N CYS A 70 0.57 2.03 4.29
CA CYS A 70 0.68 1.62 5.69
C CYS A 70 0.24 0.16 5.88
N ALA A 71 0.90 -0.56 6.78
CA ALA A 71 0.52 -1.93 7.08
C ALA A 71 -0.73 -2.01 7.97
N LYS A 72 -1.01 -0.98 8.76
CA LYS A 72 -2.13 -0.97 9.71
C LYS A 72 -2.63 0.45 9.99
N LEU A 73 -3.87 0.51 10.48
CA LEU A 73 -4.57 1.75 10.77
C LEU A 73 -3.76 2.70 11.68
N GLY A 74 -3.12 2.19 12.75
CA GLY A 74 -2.35 3.03 13.67
C GLY A 74 -1.11 3.69 13.02
N GLU A 75 -0.53 3.10 11.97
CA GLU A 75 0.50 3.78 11.18
C GLU A 75 -0.09 4.92 10.35
N ALA A 76 -1.25 4.68 9.73
CA ALA A 76 -1.96 5.68 8.94
C ALA A 76 -2.36 6.91 9.77
N GLU A 77 -2.87 6.70 10.98
CA GLU A 77 -3.25 7.78 11.90
C GLU A 77 -2.06 8.70 12.24
N VAL A 78 -0.89 8.12 12.50
CA VAL A 78 0.33 8.90 12.77
C VAL A 78 0.70 9.78 11.59
N PHE A 79 0.69 9.22 10.37
CA PHE A 79 1.09 9.98 9.19
C PHE A 79 0.01 10.98 8.73
N ALA A 80 -1.27 10.66 8.90
CA ALA A 80 -2.36 11.60 8.65
C ALA A 80 -2.29 12.83 9.56
N ALA A 81 -1.98 12.64 10.85
CA ALA A 81 -1.75 13.73 11.79
C ALA A 81 -0.56 14.64 11.40
N LEU A 82 0.33 14.17 10.53
CA LEU A 82 1.45 14.92 9.95
C LEU A 82 1.13 15.52 8.56
N GLY A 83 -0.14 15.48 8.14
CA GLY A 83 -0.64 16.08 6.91
C GLY A 83 -0.55 15.17 5.66
N VAL A 84 -0.29 13.88 5.81
CA VAL A 84 -0.35 12.95 4.68
C VAL A 84 -1.80 12.60 4.41
N SER A 85 -2.31 12.96 3.23
CA SER A 85 -3.72 12.74 2.86
C SER A 85 -3.95 11.39 2.19
N ASP A 86 -3.24 11.06 1.12
CA ASP A 86 -3.44 9.81 0.38
C ASP A 86 -2.69 8.66 1.06
N ILE A 87 -3.44 7.74 1.69
CA ILE A 87 -2.88 6.63 2.48
C ILE A 87 -3.56 5.32 2.12
N LEU A 88 -2.82 4.36 1.55
CA LEU A 88 -3.30 3.00 1.35
C LEU A 88 -3.00 2.16 2.61
N ILE A 89 -4.04 1.61 3.23
CA ILE A 89 -3.94 0.72 4.40
C ILE A 89 -4.15 -0.72 3.94
N THR A 90 -3.07 -1.51 3.93
CA THR A 90 -3.09 -2.88 3.39
C THR A 90 -3.49 -3.95 4.40
N GLY A 91 -3.48 -3.65 5.69
CA GLY A 91 -3.96 -4.58 6.71
C GLY A 91 -5.48 -4.51 6.85
N PRO A 92 -6.17 -5.65 6.98
CA PRO A 92 -7.62 -5.68 7.16
C PRO A 92 -8.06 -4.87 8.38
N ILE A 93 -9.13 -4.07 8.21
CA ILE A 93 -9.71 -3.26 9.28
C ILE A 93 -11.03 -3.90 9.70
N ALA A 94 -11.05 -4.52 10.88
CA ALA A 94 -12.21 -5.21 11.41
C ALA A 94 -12.48 -4.84 12.87
N GLY A 95 -13.76 -4.88 13.25
CA GLY A 95 -14.26 -4.58 14.58
C GLY A 95 -14.57 -3.10 14.82
N SER A 96 -15.56 -2.85 15.68
CA SER A 96 -16.15 -1.53 15.93
C SER A 96 -15.12 -0.46 16.31
N THR A 97 -14.16 -0.80 17.15
CA THR A 97 -13.11 0.14 17.58
C THR A 97 -12.26 0.65 16.40
N LYS A 98 -11.86 -0.26 15.48
CA LYS A 98 -11.08 0.16 14.31
C LYS A 98 -11.93 0.91 13.28
N LEU A 99 -13.21 0.56 13.14
CA LEU A 99 -14.14 1.28 12.27
C LEU A 99 -14.34 2.72 12.75
N ALA A 100 -14.57 2.94 14.04
CA ALA A 100 -14.67 4.29 14.59
C ALA A 100 -13.38 5.12 14.38
N ARG A 101 -12.21 4.50 14.54
CA ARG A 101 -10.92 5.14 14.25
C ARG A 101 -10.75 5.44 12.76
N LEU A 102 -11.19 4.55 11.87
CA LEU A 102 -11.15 4.79 10.42
C LEU A 102 -12.07 5.95 10.03
N GLN A 103 -13.26 6.08 10.64
CA GLN A 103 -14.13 7.23 10.45
C GLN A 103 -13.45 8.53 10.90
N SER A 104 -12.76 8.52 12.05
CA SER A 104 -11.99 9.67 12.52
C SER A 104 -10.83 10.02 11.57
N LEU A 105 -10.12 9.01 11.08
CA LEU A 105 -9.06 9.19 10.10
C LEU A 105 -9.59 9.83 8.80
N ARG A 106 -10.79 9.44 8.34
CA ARG A 106 -11.43 9.98 7.14
C ARG A 106 -11.74 11.47 7.22
N GLN A 107 -11.77 12.07 8.42
CA GLN A 107 -11.95 13.53 8.58
C GLN A 107 -10.70 14.34 8.25
N ILE A 108 -9.52 13.73 8.30
CA ILE A 108 -8.23 14.42 8.14
C ILE A 108 -7.37 13.88 6.99
N ALA A 109 -7.78 12.75 6.40
CA ALA A 109 -7.06 12.11 5.29
C ALA A 109 -8.04 11.45 4.32
N ASP A 110 -7.54 11.00 3.17
CA ASP A 110 -8.29 10.24 2.20
C ASP A 110 -7.75 8.79 2.10
N PRO A 111 -8.06 7.95 3.11
CA PRO A 111 -7.57 6.58 3.14
C PRO A 111 -8.21 5.71 2.06
N ILE A 112 -7.42 4.76 1.57
CA ILE A 112 -7.86 3.61 0.79
C ILE A 112 -7.70 2.39 1.68
N VAL A 113 -8.72 1.54 1.77
CA VAL A 113 -8.66 0.29 2.53
C VAL A 113 -8.76 -0.92 1.60
N VAL A 114 -8.37 -2.08 2.10
CA VAL A 114 -8.42 -3.34 1.33
C VAL A 114 -9.43 -4.29 1.92
N VAL A 115 -10.11 -5.04 1.04
CA VAL A 115 -11.05 -6.10 1.40
C VAL A 115 -10.78 -7.35 0.55
N ASP A 116 -11.13 -8.50 1.09
CA ASP A 116 -11.04 -9.81 0.41
C ASP A 116 -12.26 -10.71 0.67
N HIS A 117 -13.24 -10.23 1.44
CA HIS A 117 -14.43 -11.00 1.80
C HIS A 117 -15.68 -10.12 1.85
N ALA A 118 -16.83 -10.68 1.50
CA ALA A 118 -18.11 -9.95 1.50
C ALA A 118 -18.53 -9.46 2.89
N ASP A 119 -18.25 -10.22 3.96
CA ASP A 119 -18.53 -9.77 5.33
C ASP A 119 -17.71 -8.53 5.70
N HIS A 120 -16.47 -8.44 5.20
CA HIS A 120 -15.65 -7.25 5.41
C HIS A 120 -16.23 -6.02 4.69
N VAL A 121 -16.74 -6.21 3.46
CA VAL A 121 -17.44 -5.15 2.72
C VAL A 121 -18.69 -4.69 3.46
N ARG A 122 -19.53 -5.64 3.92
CA ARG A 122 -20.76 -5.31 4.67
C ARG A 122 -20.45 -4.53 5.94
N MET A 123 -19.49 -4.98 6.71
CA MET A 123 -19.05 -4.31 7.94
C MET A 123 -18.58 -2.87 7.68
N LEU A 124 -17.84 -2.63 6.61
CA LEU A 124 -17.42 -1.28 6.20
C LEU A 124 -18.64 -0.47 5.70
N GLY A 125 -19.55 -1.08 4.94
CA GLY A 125 -20.76 -0.42 4.43
C GLY A 125 -21.71 0.03 5.53
N GLU A 126 -21.80 -0.74 6.62
CA GLU A 126 -22.61 -0.42 7.81
C GLU A 126 -21.95 0.62 8.72
N ALA A 127 -20.68 0.93 8.53
CA ALA A 127 -19.96 1.88 9.37
C ALA A 127 -20.37 3.35 9.18
N GLY A 128 -21.22 3.67 8.20
CA GLY A 128 -21.82 5.02 8.05
C GLY A 128 -20.87 6.04 7.39
N PHE A 129 -20.06 5.64 6.43
CA PHE A 129 -19.34 6.58 5.58
C PHE A 129 -20.29 7.37 4.69
N GLN A 130 -19.97 8.64 4.42
CA GLN A 130 -20.84 9.54 3.69
C GLN A 130 -20.83 9.23 2.19
N GLU A 131 -22.00 9.21 1.55
CA GLU A 131 -22.14 9.01 0.12
C GLU A 131 -21.47 10.12 -0.70
N ALA A 132 -21.51 11.37 -0.22
CA ALA A 132 -20.86 12.50 -0.88
C ALA A 132 -19.31 12.43 -0.85
N ALA A 133 -18.75 11.60 0.03
CA ALA A 133 -17.32 11.38 0.17
C ALA A 133 -17.05 9.91 0.56
N PRO A 134 -17.30 8.95 -0.35
CA PRO A 134 -17.26 7.54 -0.04
C PRO A 134 -15.82 7.08 0.31
N LEU A 135 -15.72 6.06 1.17
CA LEU A 135 -14.45 5.42 1.47
C LEU A 135 -13.96 4.64 0.24
N ARG A 136 -12.76 4.91 -0.20
CA ARG A 136 -12.13 4.17 -1.31
C ARG A 136 -11.72 2.77 -0.88
N VAL A 137 -12.11 1.75 -1.66
CA VAL A 137 -11.87 0.33 -1.34
C VAL A 137 -11.17 -0.36 -2.51
N LEU A 138 -10.07 -1.05 -2.24
CA LEU A 138 -9.44 -2.00 -3.16
C LEU A 138 -9.79 -3.43 -2.77
N ILE A 139 -9.87 -4.32 -3.75
CA ILE A 139 -9.94 -5.76 -3.50
C ILE A 139 -8.51 -6.31 -3.54
N GLU A 140 -8.13 -7.06 -2.48
CA GLU A 140 -6.86 -7.78 -2.45
C GLU A 140 -6.98 -9.07 -3.27
N ILE A 141 -5.97 -9.30 -4.12
CA ILE A 141 -5.85 -10.49 -4.96
C ILE A 141 -4.71 -11.34 -4.42
N ASP A 142 -4.99 -12.61 -4.15
CA ASP A 142 -3.95 -13.56 -3.74
C ASP A 142 -3.10 -13.97 -4.94
N LEU A 143 -1.89 -13.46 -5.00
CA LEU A 143 -0.92 -13.76 -6.03
C LEU A 143 -0.04 -14.98 -5.69
N GLY A 144 -0.50 -15.84 -4.78
CA GLY A 144 0.18 -17.07 -4.37
C GLY A 144 0.77 -17.02 -2.96
N MET A 145 0.56 -15.93 -2.22
CA MET A 145 0.96 -15.84 -0.80
C MET A 145 0.12 -16.75 0.12
N GLN A 146 -1.11 -17.07 -0.29
CA GLN A 146 -2.08 -17.85 0.49
C GLN A 146 -2.31 -17.28 1.90
N ARG A 147 -2.37 -15.96 2.00
CA ARG A 147 -2.53 -15.24 3.26
C ARG A 147 -3.85 -14.47 3.33
N CYS A 148 -4.06 -13.57 2.40
CA CYS A 148 -5.24 -12.75 2.21
C CYS A 148 -5.49 -12.59 0.72
N GLY A 149 -6.69 -12.19 0.35
CA GLY A 149 -7.08 -11.93 -1.02
C GLY A 149 -7.99 -12.99 -1.64
N VAL A 150 -8.73 -12.57 -2.65
CA VAL A 150 -9.49 -13.48 -3.51
C VAL A 150 -8.60 -14.03 -4.62
N LEU A 151 -8.94 -15.18 -5.19
CA LEU A 151 -8.18 -15.74 -6.31
C LEU A 151 -8.23 -14.81 -7.54
N PRO A 152 -7.20 -14.80 -8.39
CA PRO A 152 -7.19 -14.01 -9.62
C PRO A 152 -8.37 -14.35 -10.55
N GLY A 153 -8.75 -13.38 -11.39
CA GLY A 153 -9.79 -13.53 -12.40
C GLY A 153 -11.15 -13.04 -11.94
N SER A 154 -12.23 -13.74 -12.30
CA SER A 154 -13.61 -13.30 -12.09
C SER A 154 -14.09 -13.33 -10.63
N THR A 155 -13.33 -13.90 -9.71
CA THR A 155 -13.68 -13.99 -8.28
C THR A 155 -13.80 -12.62 -7.60
N ALA A 156 -13.14 -11.59 -8.15
CA ALA A 156 -13.25 -10.21 -7.66
C ALA A 156 -14.58 -9.54 -8.06
N VAL A 157 -15.25 -10.00 -9.13
CA VAL A 157 -16.48 -9.37 -9.67
C VAL A 157 -17.63 -9.33 -8.67
N PRO A 158 -17.98 -10.45 -8.00
CA PRO A 158 -19.03 -10.42 -6.97
C PRO A 158 -18.73 -9.44 -5.84
N LEU A 159 -17.45 -9.36 -5.42
CA LEU A 159 -17.03 -8.49 -4.32
C LEU A 159 -17.07 -7.01 -4.73
N ALA A 160 -16.70 -6.68 -5.96
CA ALA A 160 -16.80 -5.32 -6.49
C ALA A 160 -18.29 -4.87 -6.60
N ARG A 161 -19.17 -5.79 -6.98
CA ARG A 161 -20.62 -5.53 -6.98
C ARG A 161 -21.17 -5.35 -5.58
N GLU A 162 -20.67 -6.10 -4.61
CA GLU A 162 -21.06 -5.91 -3.20
C GLU A 162 -20.62 -4.53 -2.68
N ILE A 163 -19.40 -4.07 -2.98
CA ILE A 163 -18.94 -2.72 -2.63
C ILE A 163 -19.91 -1.67 -3.21
N ALA A 164 -20.32 -1.82 -4.47
CA ALA A 164 -21.22 -0.87 -5.15
C ALA A 164 -22.65 -0.81 -4.56
N ARG A 165 -23.05 -1.78 -3.75
CA ARG A 165 -24.35 -1.75 -3.03
C ARG A 165 -24.36 -0.82 -1.82
N HIS A 166 -23.18 -0.36 -1.38
CA HIS A 166 -23.02 0.50 -0.21
C HIS A 166 -22.64 1.92 -0.66
N PRO A 167 -23.57 2.90 -0.64
CA PRO A 167 -23.31 4.26 -1.14
C PRO A 167 -22.11 4.96 -0.48
N GLY A 168 -21.82 4.62 0.78
CA GLY A 168 -20.65 5.13 1.51
C GLY A 168 -19.31 4.49 1.13
N LEU A 169 -19.28 3.54 0.17
CA LEU A 169 -18.08 2.89 -0.32
C LEU A 169 -17.89 3.14 -1.82
N ALA A 170 -16.65 3.30 -2.25
CA ALA A 170 -16.27 3.42 -3.66
C ALA A 170 -15.25 2.34 -4.03
N PHE A 171 -15.62 1.45 -4.95
CA PHE A 171 -14.65 0.53 -5.53
C PHE A 171 -13.59 1.33 -6.30
N ALA A 172 -12.35 1.26 -5.88
CA ALA A 172 -11.24 2.01 -6.46
C ALA A 172 -10.28 1.15 -7.26
N GLY A 173 -10.41 -0.18 -7.22
CA GLY A 173 -9.57 -1.09 -7.99
C GLY A 173 -9.09 -2.31 -7.20
N ILE A 174 -7.96 -2.84 -7.59
CA ILE A 174 -7.38 -4.06 -7.02
C ILE A 174 -5.94 -3.86 -6.57
N MET A 175 -5.49 -4.70 -5.64
CA MET A 175 -4.09 -4.79 -5.27
C MET A 175 -3.65 -6.24 -5.06
N GLY A 176 -2.36 -6.51 -5.20
CA GLY A 176 -1.78 -7.79 -4.87
C GLY A 176 -0.32 -7.65 -4.42
N TRP A 177 0.17 -8.68 -3.71
CA TRP A 177 1.55 -8.72 -3.25
C TRP A 177 2.13 -10.12 -3.37
N GLU A 178 3.19 -10.24 -4.13
CA GLU A 178 3.88 -11.49 -4.46
C GLU A 178 5.08 -11.75 -3.55
N GLY A 179 4.98 -11.43 -2.27
CA GLY A 179 6.09 -11.46 -1.30
C GLY A 179 6.77 -12.81 -1.11
N HIS A 180 6.10 -13.93 -1.38
CA HIS A 180 6.69 -15.27 -1.36
C HIS A 180 7.78 -15.46 -2.42
N LEU A 181 7.77 -14.67 -3.50
CA LEU A 181 8.75 -14.75 -4.58
C LEU A 181 10.07 -14.04 -4.23
N LEU A 182 10.13 -13.30 -3.13
CA LEU A 182 11.35 -12.60 -2.69
C LEU A 182 12.50 -13.56 -2.37
N THR A 183 12.18 -14.77 -1.93
CA THR A 183 13.15 -15.81 -1.53
C THR A 183 13.72 -16.61 -2.69
N ILE A 184 13.21 -16.46 -3.90
CA ILE A 184 13.77 -17.12 -5.09
C ILE A 184 15.15 -16.51 -5.36
N GLU A 185 16.18 -17.34 -5.40
CA GLU A 185 17.56 -16.89 -5.59
C GLU A 185 17.89 -16.66 -7.07
N ASP A 186 17.44 -17.56 -7.95
CA ASP A 186 17.69 -17.43 -9.38
C ASP A 186 16.96 -16.22 -9.98
N PRO A 187 17.69 -15.26 -10.57
CA PRO A 187 17.09 -14.06 -11.10
C PRO A 187 16.17 -14.27 -12.32
N ALA A 188 16.38 -15.29 -13.13
CA ALA A 188 15.56 -15.56 -14.29
C ALA A 188 14.23 -16.20 -13.87
N GLU A 189 14.29 -17.21 -12.99
CA GLU A 189 13.10 -17.81 -12.38
C GLU A 189 12.28 -16.74 -11.62
N LYS A 190 12.92 -15.93 -10.78
CA LYS A 190 12.24 -14.85 -10.05
C LYS A 190 11.49 -13.91 -10.99
N ARG A 191 12.11 -13.47 -12.10
CA ARG A 191 11.45 -12.61 -13.10
C ARG A 191 10.23 -13.26 -13.71
N GLN A 192 10.36 -14.53 -14.10
CA GLN A 192 9.27 -15.29 -14.70
C GLN A 192 8.10 -15.42 -13.72
N ARG A 193 8.36 -15.83 -12.48
CA ARG A 193 7.31 -16.02 -11.46
C ARG A 193 6.62 -14.70 -11.07
N ILE A 194 7.36 -13.59 -11.03
CA ILE A 194 6.78 -12.27 -10.82
C ILE A 194 5.88 -11.88 -12.00
N ALA A 195 6.30 -12.13 -13.24
CA ALA A 195 5.45 -11.85 -14.40
C ALA A 195 4.14 -12.65 -14.34
N GLU A 196 4.21 -13.95 -14.03
CA GLU A 196 3.04 -14.81 -13.84
C GLU A 196 2.10 -14.28 -12.76
N ALA A 197 2.65 -13.79 -11.62
CA ALA A 197 1.85 -13.20 -10.55
C ALA A 197 1.17 -11.90 -10.99
N ILE A 198 1.87 -11.02 -11.70
CA ILE A 198 1.31 -9.76 -12.24
C ILE A 198 0.24 -10.02 -13.30
N ASP A 199 0.40 -11.07 -14.12
CA ASP A 199 -0.64 -11.50 -15.08
C ASP A 199 -1.96 -11.86 -14.38
N GLY A 200 -1.90 -12.32 -13.13
CA GLY A 200 -3.08 -12.53 -12.29
C GLY A 200 -3.85 -11.24 -11.99
N LEU A 201 -3.15 -10.13 -11.74
CA LEU A 201 -3.79 -8.82 -11.58
C LEU A 201 -4.42 -8.33 -12.88
N GLU A 202 -3.72 -8.46 -14.00
CA GLU A 202 -4.23 -8.05 -15.31
C GLU A 202 -5.45 -8.88 -15.72
N THR A 203 -5.42 -10.20 -15.52
CA THR A 203 -6.57 -11.09 -15.74
C THR A 203 -7.77 -10.66 -14.91
N THR A 204 -7.55 -10.29 -13.65
CA THR A 204 -8.62 -9.81 -12.75
C THR A 204 -9.16 -8.46 -13.21
N ARG A 205 -8.28 -7.53 -13.61
CA ARG A 205 -8.68 -6.23 -14.16
C ARG A 205 -9.57 -6.39 -15.41
N GLN A 206 -9.18 -7.28 -16.31
CA GLN A 206 -9.95 -7.57 -17.53
C GLN A 206 -11.32 -8.18 -17.21
N ALA A 207 -11.40 -9.11 -16.25
CA ALA A 207 -12.67 -9.70 -15.83
C ALA A 207 -13.63 -8.66 -15.23
N LEU A 208 -13.12 -7.70 -14.45
CA LEU A 208 -13.88 -6.56 -13.92
C LEU A 208 -14.41 -5.68 -15.06
N ILE A 209 -13.53 -5.27 -15.98
CA ILE A 209 -13.90 -4.42 -17.13
C ILE A 209 -14.94 -5.12 -18.03
N ALA A 210 -14.73 -6.40 -18.34
CA ALA A 210 -15.69 -7.19 -19.12
C ALA A 210 -17.07 -7.32 -18.42
N SER A 211 -17.10 -7.17 -17.09
CA SER A 211 -18.32 -7.13 -16.29
C SER A 211 -18.93 -5.72 -16.13
N GLY A 212 -18.41 -4.72 -16.86
CA GLY A 212 -18.84 -3.33 -16.81
C GLY A 212 -18.36 -2.55 -15.58
N ILE A 213 -17.37 -3.05 -14.84
CA ILE A 213 -16.86 -2.43 -13.61
C ILE A 213 -15.49 -1.78 -13.91
N PRO A 214 -15.39 -0.44 -13.86
CA PRO A 214 -14.11 0.25 -14.00
C PRO A 214 -13.11 -0.15 -12.91
N CYS A 215 -11.85 -0.35 -13.27
CA CYS A 215 -10.78 -0.70 -12.35
C CYS A 215 -9.62 0.31 -12.50
N PRO A 216 -9.75 1.52 -11.91
CA PRO A 216 -8.80 2.61 -12.15
C PRO A 216 -7.45 2.40 -11.46
N ILE A 217 -7.41 1.68 -10.34
CA ILE A 217 -6.17 1.40 -9.61
C ILE A 217 -5.84 -0.09 -9.73
N VAL A 218 -4.63 -0.37 -10.20
CA VAL A 218 -4.00 -1.68 -10.06
C VAL A 218 -2.69 -1.46 -9.31
N SER A 219 -2.63 -1.95 -8.07
CA SER A 219 -1.49 -1.76 -7.19
C SER A 219 -0.73 -3.06 -6.98
N ALA A 220 0.59 -3.03 -7.15
CA ALA A 220 1.48 -4.14 -6.89
C ALA A 220 2.73 -3.66 -6.15
N ASP A 221 3.38 -4.54 -5.37
CA ASP A 221 4.68 -4.21 -4.78
C ASP A 221 5.78 -4.47 -5.82
N ARG A 222 6.61 -3.46 -6.09
CA ARG A 222 7.75 -3.56 -6.99
C ARG A 222 9.07 -3.92 -6.32
N LYS A 223 9.10 -4.17 -5.03
CA LYS A 223 10.32 -4.59 -4.35
C LYS A 223 10.84 -5.93 -4.92
N SER A 224 9.93 -6.79 -5.30
CA SER A 224 10.20 -8.08 -5.94
C SER A 224 10.67 -7.98 -7.39
N THR A 225 10.26 -6.94 -8.13
CA THR A 225 10.71 -6.73 -9.51
C THR A 225 12.10 -6.11 -9.60
N ARG A 226 12.67 -5.64 -8.49
CA ARG A 226 14.04 -5.14 -8.44
C ARG A 226 15.00 -6.26 -8.17
N LEU A 227 15.26 -7.01 -9.21
CA LEU A 227 16.42 -7.86 -9.29
C LEU A 227 17.68 -7.04 -9.24
N ASN A 228 18.47 -7.39 -8.24
CA ASN A 228 19.91 -7.29 -8.24
C ASN A 228 20.52 -6.49 -9.41
N SER A 229 20.56 -5.20 -9.34
CA SER A 229 21.75 -4.51 -9.72
C SER A 229 22.60 -4.45 -8.46
N SER A 230 23.23 -5.57 -8.13
CA SER A 230 24.48 -5.56 -7.40
C SER A 230 25.42 -4.66 -8.18
N HIS A 231 25.82 -3.60 -7.58
CA HIS A 231 27.13 -3.00 -7.43
C HIS A 231 27.00 -1.64 -6.79
#